data_f02a5fbd6dc8833941c935780c1367c1
#
_entry.id   f02a5fbd6dc8833941c935780c1367c1
#
_cell.length_a   1.000
_cell.length_b   1.000
_cell.length_c   1.000
_cell.angle_alpha   90.00
_cell.angle_beta   90.00
_cell.angle_gamma   90.00
#
_symmetry.space_group_name_H-M   'P 1'
#
loop_
_entity.id
_entity.type
_entity.pdbx_description
1 polymer ?
#
loop_
_entity_poly.entity_id
_entity_poly.type
_entity_poly.pdbx_seq_one_letter_code
_entity_poly.pdbx_strand_id
1 'polypeptide(L)'
;VHKGSLGPKCADCHTENDWKEAKFDHDKTRFALKGKHADTKCVDCHKKGADYKDAPRTCIGCHKKDDDASKGHKGLYGEKCDSCHGTKAWKPATFNHDIDTKYALRGKHRSTKCADCHTGHLYKDKVGTGCVDCHKKDDESAKGHKGSLGRDCAACHVETGWKEKGKFDHEKTQFPLLGKHRDAKCGDCHKSTNYKEAPKDCYGCHKKDDKHEATLGSKCQDCHV
;
A
#
# COMPACT_ATOMS: atom_id res chain seq x y z
N VAL A 1 32.83 24.78 29.62
CA VAL A 1 32.25 25.31 30.85
C VAL A 1 30.84 25.74 30.56
N HIS A 2 29.87 25.21 31.33
CA HIS A 2 28.43 25.24 31.02
C HIS A 2 27.75 26.58 31.34
N LYS A 3 28.42 27.50 32.00
CA LYS A 3 27.90 28.83 32.39
C LYS A 3 26.50 28.79 33.05
N GLY A 4 26.25 27.78 33.91
CA GLY A 4 25.00 27.65 34.65
C GLY A 4 23.84 26.99 33.88
N SER A 5 23.99 26.70 32.59
CA SER A 5 22.90 26.11 31.76
C SER A 5 22.51 24.66 32.13
N LEU A 6 23.34 24.00 32.97
CA LEU A 6 23.09 22.62 33.41
C LEU A 6 22.56 22.52 34.84
N GLY A 7 22.28 23.67 35.46
CA GLY A 7 21.88 23.74 36.84
C GLY A 7 23.07 23.57 37.83
N PRO A 8 22.82 23.68 39.16
CA PRO A 8 23.87 23.70 40.19
C PRO A 8 24.32 22.32 40.67
N LYS A 9 23.63 21.22 40.27
CA LYS A 9 23.95 19.88 40.75
C LYS A 9 25.02 19.21 39.90
N CYS A 10 26.26 19.59 40.11
CA CYS A 10 27.41 19.08 39.36
C CYS A 10 27.59 17.57 39.48
N ALA A 11 27.25 16.99 40.63
CA ALA A 11 27.33 15.55 40.89
C ALA A 11 26.32 14.69 40.08
N ASP A 12 25.31 15.28 39.47
CA ASP A 12 24.39 14.54 38.58
C ASP A 12 25.10 14.10 37.31
N CYS A 13 26.22 14.74 36.94
CA CYS A 13 26.96 14.45 35.72
C CYS A 13 28.44 14.16 35.96
N HIS A 14 29.07 14.76 36.97
CA HIS A 14 30.49 14.65 37.25
C HIS A 14 30.75 13.82 38.51
N THR A 15 31.88 13.09 38.50
CA THR A 15 32.34 12.34 39.65
C THR A 15 33.58 13.02 40.28
N GLU A 16 33.86 12.74 41.53
CA GLU A 16 35.04 13.25 42.22
C GLU A 16 36.36 12.72 41.64
N ASN A 17 36.30 11.52 41.00
CA ASN A 17 37.49 10.86 40.46
C ASN A 17 37.87 11.39 39.07
N ASP A 18 36.90 11.80 38.26
CA ASP A 18 37.16 12.38 36.94
C ASP A 18 36.12 13.46 36.60
N TRP A 19 36.53 14.69 36.75
CA TRP A 19 35.72 15.85 36.40
C TRP A 19 35.53 16.04 34.90
N LYS A 20 36.36 15.46 34.04
CA LYS A 20 36.28 15.56 32.59
C LYS A 20 35.32 14.55 31.98
N GLU A 21 35.14 13.42 32.62
CA GLU A 21 34.15 12.43 32.22
C GLU A 21 32.79 12.73 32.86
N ALA A 22 31.86 13.24 32.04
CA ALA A 22 30.50 13.41 32.48
C ALA A 22 29.70 12.12 32.18
N LYS A 23 29.07 11.56 33.23
CA LYS A 23 28.15 10.38 33.07
C LYS A 23 26.78 10.82 33.50
N PHE A 24 25.88 10.95 32.50
CA PHE A 24 24.48 11.24 32.75
C PHE A 24 23.62 10.13 32.16
N ASP A 25 22.74 9.58 32.96
CA ASP A 25 21.87 8.49 32.59
C ASP A 25 20.55 9.02 31.99
N HIS A 26 20.45 9.05 30.65
CA HIS A 26 19.25 9.48 29.94
C HIS A 26 18.09 8.50 30.06
N ASP A 27 18.32 7.23 30.45
CA ASP A 27 17.25 6.25 30.64
C ASP A 27 16.33 6.63 31.82
N LYS A 28 16.84 7.45 32.74
CA LYS A 28 16.06 8.04 33.85
C LYS A 28 15.32 9.32 33.47
N THR A 29 15.39 9.75 32.21
CA THR A 29 14.75 10.96 31.71
C THR A 29 13.53 10.65 30.87
N ARG A 30 12.83 11.69 30.41
CA ARG A 30 11.71 11.55 29.45
C ARG A 30 12.16 11.30 28.02
N PHE A 31 13.50 11.26 27.76
CA PHE A 31 14.06 10.99 26.44
C PHE A 31 15.28 10.07 26.59
N ALA A 32 15.02 8.77 26.60
CA ALA A 32 16.08 7.78 26.62
C ALA A 32 16.82 7.75 25.27
N LEU A 33 18.16 7.71 25.32
CA LEU A 33 19.00 7.67 24.12
C LEU A 33 19.06 6.25 23.55
N LYS A 34 18.30 5.98 22.48
CA LYS A 34 18.23 4.67 21.84
C LYS A 34 18.81 4.69 20.42
N GLY A 35 19.34 3.56 19.98
CA GLY A 35 19.91 3.40 18.66
C GLY A 35 21.03 4.39 18.38
N LYS A 36 20.97 5.12 17.28
CA LYS A 36 21.98 6.11 16.87
C LYS A 36 22.09 7.30 17.82
N HIS A 37 21.08 7.58 18.63
CA HIS A 37 21.16 8.64 19.63
C HIS A 37 22.06 8.28 20.81
N ALA A 38 22.32 6.99 21.08
CA ALA A 38 23.21 6.57 22.15
C ALA A 38 24.65 7.08 21.98
N ASP A 39 25.08 7.23 20.72
CA ASP A 39 26.44 7.66 20.38
C ASP A 39 26.53 9.19 20.14
N THR A 40 25.43 9.93 20.37
CA THR A 40 25.35 11.37 20.09
C THR A 40 26.00 12.18 21.20
N LYS A 41 26.75 13.22 20.85
CA LYS A 41 27.39 14.10 21.84
C LYS A 41 26.38 15.00 22.53
N CYS A 42 26.59 15.29 23.80
CA CYS A 42 25.71 16.16 24.60
C CYS A 42 25.35 17.47 23.87
N VAL A 43 26.36 18.11 23.25
CA VAL A 43 26.23 19.41 22.57
C VAL A 43 25.42 19.35 21.24
N ASP A 44 25.22 18.17 20.70
CA ASP A 44 24.41 18.02 19.46
C ASP A 44 22.92 18.25 19.78
N CYS A 45 22.49 17.87 20.96
CA CYS A 45 21.13 18.10 21.47
C CYS A 45 21.02 19.33 22.35
N HIS A 46 21.97 19.50 23.30
CA HIS A 46 21.95 20.56 24.26
C HIS A 46 22.82 21.72 23.77
N LYS A 47 22.20 22.74 23.18
CA LYS A 47 22.89 23.87 22.58
C LYS A 47 23.47 24.81 23.65
N LYS A 48 24.64 25.41 23.34
CA LYS A 48 25.30 26.34 24.22
C LYS A 48 24.39 27.55 24.52
N GLY A 49 24.19 27.83 25.81
CA GLY A 49 23.37 28.96 26.29
C GLY A 49 21.86 28.66 26.42
N ALA A 50 21.41 27.48 26.05
CA ALA A 50 20.05 27.01 26.32
C ALA A 50 19.98 26.19 27.61
N ASP A 51 18.82 26.18 28.28
CA ASP A 51 18.58 25.26 29.39
C ASP A 51 18.60 23.82 28.89
N TYR A 52 19.16 22.91 29.66
CA TYR A 52 19.19 21.48 29.34
C TYR A 52 17.80 20.89 29.20
N LYS A 53 16.82 21.45 29.91
CA LYS A 53 15.40 21.03 29.87
C LYS A 53 14.70 21.44 28.60
N ASP A 54 15.24 22.40 27.86
CA ASP A 54 14.63 22.97 26.65
C ASP A 54 14.95 22.16 25.38
N ALA A 55 15.78 21.11 25.49
CA ALA A 55 16.05 20.24 24.36
C ALA A 55 14.75 19.61 23.86
N PRO A 56 14.46 19.68 22.54
CA PRO A 56 13.27 19.03 21.94
C PRO A 56 13.25 17.53 22.22
N ARG A 57 12.05 16.96 22.41
CA ARG A 57 11.85 15.55 22.74
C ARG A 57 11.09 14.79 21.65
N THR A 58 10.69 15.47 20.60
CA THR A 58 10.03 14.87 19.43
C THR A 58 10.99 14.74 18.29
N CYS A 59 10.78 13.76 17.42
CA CYS A 59 11.61 13.56 16.23
C CYS A 59 11.68 14.83 15.39
N ILE A 60 10.53 15.44 15.11
CA ILE A 60 10.44 16.64 14.29
C ILE A 60 11.09 17.87 14.93
N GLY A 61 11.17 17.92 16.26
CA GLY A 61 11.82 19.02 16.98
C GLY A 61 13.31 19.15 16.66
N CYS A 62 13.95 18.04 16.30
CA CYS A 62 15.35 18.00 15.87
C CYS A 62 15.49 17.78 14.36
N HIS A 63 14.66 16.92 13.78
CA HIS A 63 14.76 16.44 12.39
C HIS A 63 13.84 17.14 11.40
N LYS A 64 13.31 18.32 11.73
CA LYS A 64 12.44 19.07 10.81
C LYS A 64 13.13 19.38 9.47
N LYS A 65 14.40 19.73 9.50
CA LYS A 65 15.17 20.02 8.27
C LYS A 65 15.30 18.78 7.38
N ASP A 66 15.39 17.60 7.99
CA ASP A 66 15.48 16.34 7.24
C ASP A 66 14.14 16.01 6.59
N ASP A 67 13.02 16.26 7.30
CA ASP A 67 11.66 16.10 6.74
C ASP A 67 11.36 17.12 5.64
N ASP A 68 11.79 18.38 5.82
CA ASP A 68 11.60 19.46 4.82
C ASP A 68 12.50 19.30 3.59
N ALA A 69 13.54 18.47 3.66
CA ALA A 69 14.48 18.26 2.56
C ALA A 69 13.83 17.57 1.35
N SER A 70 14.51 17.60 0.20
CA SER A 70 14.01 17.01 -1.06
C SER A 70 13.70 15.52 -1.00
N LYS A 71 14.36 14.79 -0.08
CA LYS A 71 14.15 13.36 0.17
C LYS A 71 13.26 13.08 1.40
N GLY A 72 12.80 14.14 2.07
CA GLY A 72 11.89 14.07 3.20
C GLY A 72 10.43 14.07 2.75
N HIS A 73 9.53 13.99 3.72
CA HIS A 73 8.09 13.91 3.46
C HIS A 73 7.38 15.26 3.51
N LYS A 74 8.08 16.32 3.92
CA LYS A 74 7.55 17.69 4.02
C LYS A 74 6.26 17.78 4.85
N GLY A 75 6.23 17.06 5.96
CA GLY A 75 5.06 16.98 6.86
C GLY A 75 3.89 16.14 6.35
N LEU A 76 3.99 15.54 5.17
CA LEU A 76 2.88 14.84 4.52
C LEU A 76 2.37 13.65 5.35
N TYR A 77 3.29 12.94 6.01
CA TYR A 77 2.97 11.74 6.79
C TYR A 77 2.83 12.02 8.29
N GLY A 78 2.76 13.31 8.67
CA GLY A 78 2.59 13.72 10.07
C GLY A 78 3.87 13.58 10.89
N GLU A 79 3.75 13.67 12.22
CA GLU A 79 4.88 13.77 13.13
C GLU A 79 5.22 12.46 13.88
N LYS A 80 4.45 11.39 13.66
CA LYS A 80 4.66 10.07 14.27
C LYS A 80 5.70 9.27 13.49
N CYS A 81 6.92 9.77 13.42
CA CYS A 81 8.00 9.19 12.63
C CYS A 81 8.35 7.76 13.05
N ASP A 82 8.24 7.47 14.35
CA ASP A 82 8.48 6.16 14.96
C ASP A 82 7.48 5.08 14.55
N SER A 83 6.33 5.45 13.99
CA SER A 83 5.40 4.49 13.38
C SER A 83 5.96 3.81 12.13
N CYS A 84 6.97 4.41 11.49
CA CYS A 84 7.55 3.90 10.25
C CYS A 84 9.08 3.76 10.32
N HIS A 85 9.74 4.50 11.20
CA HIS A 85 11.19 4.57 11.27
C HIS A 85 11.72 4.17 12.64
N GLY A 86 12.85 3.47 12.65
CA GLY A 86 13.53 3.09 13.88
C GLY A 86 14.75 3.97 14.17
N THR A 87 15.11 4.08 15.45
CA THR A 87 16.29 4.84 15.89
C THR A 87 17.63 4.15 15.58
N LYS A 88 17.62 2.84 15.35
CA LYS A 88 18.84 2.08 14.96
C LYS A 88 19.22 2.34 13.51
N ALA A 89 18.22 2.38 12.63
CA ALA A 89 18.39 2.67 11.22
C ALA A 89 17.16 3.39 10.71
N TRP A 90 17.35 4.51 10.02
CA TRP A 90 16.25 5.28 9.45
C TRP A 90 15.64 4.61 8.20
N LYS A 91 16.44 3.86 7.47
CA LYS A 91 16.03 3.09 6.29
C LYS A 91 16.47 1.63 6.43
N PRO A 92 15.67 0.69 5.93
CA PRO A 92 14.31 0.87 5.37
C PRO A 92 13.29 1.25 6.46
N ALA A 93 12.14 1.77 6.05
CA ALA A 93 11.00 1.92 6.96
C ALA A 93 10.56 0.53 7.45
N THR A 94 10.20 0.44 8.73
CA THR A 94 9.79 -0.82 9.38
C THR A 94 8.30 -1.10 9.25
N PHE A 95 7.51 -0.17 8.71
CA PHE A 95 6.07 -0.30 8.53
C PHE A 95 5.73 -1.43 7.54
N ASN A 96 4.81 -2.28 7.93
CA ASN A 96 4.38 -3.41 7.13
C ASN A 96 2.85 -3.44 7.01
N HIS A 97 2.31 -3.18 5.81
CA HIS A 97 0.88 -3.18 5.56
C HIS A 97 0.19 -4.50 5.92
N ASP A 98 0.89 -5.63 5.78
CA ASP A 98 0.32 -6.95 6.04
C ASP A 98 0.05 -7.18 7.56
N ILE A 99 0.78 -6.45 8.42
CA ILE A 99 0.71 -6.57 9.88
C ILE A 99 0.03 -5.35 10.50
N ASP A 100 0.40 -4.15 10.03
CA ASP A 100 0.07 -2.89 10.68
C ASP A 100 -1.26 -2.30 10.18
N THR A 101 -1.86 -2.89 9.12
CA THR A 101 -3.12 -2.42 8.55
C THR A 101 -4.10 -3.55 8.22
N LYS A 102 -5.33 -3.18 7.86
CA LYS A 102 -6.32 -4.11 7.31
C LYS A 102 -6.20 -4.31 5.80
N TYR A 103 -5.24 -3.63 5.15
CA TYR A 103 -5.01 -3.69 3.70
C TYR A 103 -3.62 -4.26 3.42
N ALA A 104 -3.56 -5.57 3.23
CA ALA A 104 -2.32 -6.24 2.86
C ALA A 104 -1.93 -5.92 1.41
N LEU A 105 -0.64 -5.61 1.17
CA LEU A 105 -0.13 -5.38 -0.18
C LEU A 105 0.22 -6.71 -0.85
N ARG A 106 -0.49 -7.05 -1.92
CA ARG A 106 -0.31 -8.30 -2.66
C ARG A 106 0.19 -8.07 -4.08
N GLY A 107 0.78 -9.09 -4.67
CA GLY A 107 1.25 -9.07 -6.05
C GLY A 107 2.11 -7.84 -6.36
N LYS A 108 1.76 -7.10 -7.40
CA LYS A 108 2.48 -5.88 -7.83
C LYS A 108 2.42 -4.74 -6.82
N HIS A 109 1.41 -4.69 -5.96
CA HIS A 109 1.30 -3.64 -4.94
C HIS A 109 2.42 -3.70 -3.90
N ARG A 110 3.07 -4.86 -3.68
CA ARG A 110 4.20 -4.99 -2.75
C ARG A 110 5.41 -4.12 -3.11
N SER A 111 5.59 -3.85 -4.39
CA SER A 111 6.69 -3.02 -4.89
C SER A 111 6.30 -1.57 -5.16
N THR A 112 5.05 -1.20 -4.88
CA THR A 112 4.54 0.15 -5.08
C THR A 112 5.09 1.10 -4.01
N LYS A 113 5.45 2.32 -4.38
CA LYS A 113 5.93 3.32 -3.43
C LYS A 113 4.79 3.87 -2.58
N CYS A 114 5.09 4.22 -1.33
CA CYS A 114 4.10 4.81 -0.43
C CYS A 114 3.34 5.98 -1.07
N ALA A 115 4.06 6.88 -1.76
CA ALA A 115 3.50 8.08 -2.38
C ALA A 115 2.60 7.80 -3.60
N ASP A 116 2.64 6.61 -4.19
CA ASP A 116 1.77 6.27 -5.32
C ASP A 116 0.32 6.03 -4.84
N CYS A 117 0.15 5.67 -3.57
CA CYS A 117 -1.16 5.48 -2.94
C CYS A 117 -1.48 6.62 -1.96
N HIS A 118 -0.50 7.04 -1.16
CA HIS A 118 -0.65 8.08 -0.14
C HIS A 118 -0.20 9.44 -0.70
N THR A 119 -1.08 10.11 -1.44
CA THR A 119 -0.80 11.40 -2.11
C THR A 119 -1.05 12.61 -1.22
N GLY A 120 -1.67 12.44 -0.07
CA GLY A 120 -2.02 13.47 0.89
C GLY A 120 -1.56 13.14 2.32
N HIS A 121 -2.26 13.69 3.31
CA HIS A 121 -1.94 13.46 4.72
C HIS A 121 -2.30 12.04 5.15
N LEU A 122 -1.30 11.22 5.49
CA LEU A 122 -1.44 9.80 5.83
C LEU A 122 -2.54 9.49 6.85
N TYR A 123 -2.71 10.34 7.86
CA TYR A 123 -3.70 10.13 8.93
C TYR A 123 -5.03 10.89 8.73
N LYS A 124 -5.11 11.75 7.73
CA LYS A 124 -6.32 12.55 7.44
C LYS A 124 -7.05 12.01 6.22
N ASP A 125 -6.30 11.58 5.21
CA ASP A 125 -6.86 11.19 3.93
C ASP A 125 -7.09 9.68 3.94
N LYS A 126 -8.32 9.28 3.65
CA LYS A 126 -8.67 7.88 3.50
C LYS A 126 -8.29 7.43 2.10
N VAL A 127 -7.35 6.52 2.00
CA VAL A 127 -7.09 5.79 0.76
C VAL A 127 -8.17 4.74 0.58
N GLY A 128 -8.82 4.73 -0.57
CA GLY A 128 -9.78 3.69 -0.93
C GLY A 128 -9.09 2.32 -1.02
N THR A 129 -9.85 1.27 -0.75
CA THR A 129 -9.34 -0.12 -0.73
C THR A 129 -9.91 -0.97 -1.86
N GLY A 130 -10.89 -0.47 -2.60
CA GLY A 130 -11.42 -1.12 -3.79
C GLY A 130 -10.55 -0.88 -5.02
N CYS A 131 -10.49 -1.84 -5.92
CA CYS A 131 -9.68 -1.73 -7.14
C CYS A 131 -9.97 -0.43 -7.91
N VAL A 132 -11.25 -0.09 -8.08
CA VAL A 132 -11.68 1.11 -8.82
C VAL A 132 -11.35 2.43 -8.11
N ASP A 133 -11.05 2.41 -6.83
CA ASP A 133 -10.70 3.64 -6.11
C ASP A 133 -9.37 4.22 -6.63
N CYS A 134 -8.50 3.34 -7.14
CA CYS A 134 -7.21 3.71 -7.76
C CYS A 134 -7.21 3.46 -9.27
N HIS A 135 -7.83 2.37 -9.74
CA HIS A 135 -7.78 1.91 -11.14
C HIS A 135 -9.00 2.33 -11.99
N LYS A 136 -9.76 3.34 -11.55
CA LYS A 136 -10.93 3.83 -12.30
C LYS A 136 -10.59 4.25 -13.74
N LYS A 137 -9.46 4.94 -13.93
CA LYS A 137 -9.00 5.36 -15.26
C LYS A 137 -8.65 4.19 -16.17
N ASP A 138 -8.17 3.10 -15.60
CA ASP A 138 -7.85 1.90 -16.37
C ASP A 138 -9.14 1.23 -16.85
N ASP A 139 -10.16 1.14 -15.98
CA ASP A 139 -11.47 0.61 -16.33
C ASP A 139 -12.22 1.48 -17.37
N GLU A 140 -12.12 2.81 -17.24
CA GLU A 140 -12.73 3.78 -18.18
C GLU A 140 -11.97 3.91 -19.50
N SER A 141 -10.77 3.35 -19.62
CA SER A 141 -9.95 3.42 -20.84
C SER A 141 -10.60 2.68 -22.02
N ALA A 142 -10.07 2.88 -23.23
CA ALA A 142 -10.53 2.18 -24.43
C ALA A 142 -10.38 0.65 -24.36
N LYS A 143 -9.48 0.16 -23.49
CA LYS A 143 -9.24 -1.28 -23.25
C LYS A 143 -9.92 -1.78 -21.97
N GLY A 144 -10.58 -0.92 -21.24
CA GLY A 144 -11.30 -1.24 -20.01
C GLY A 144 -12.74 -1.64 -20.27
N HIS A 145 -13.41 -2.03 -19.21
CA HIS A 145 -14.81 -2.50 -19.27
C HIS A 145 -15.83 -1.37 -19.06
N LYS A 146 -15.39 -0.18 -18.77
CA LYS A 146 -16.21 1.02 -18.55
C LYS A 146 -17.34 0.79 -17.55
N GLY A 147 -17.04 0.07 -16.46
CA GLY A 147 -17.97 -0.26 -15.40
C GLY A 147 -19.01 -1.35 -15.73
N SER A 148 -19.03 -1.88 -16.95
CA SER A 148 -20.06 -2.84 -17.40
C SER A 148 -20.05 -4.17 -16.64
N LEU A 149 -18.91 -4.55 -16.05
CA LEU A 149 -18.74 -5.80 -15.30
C LEU A 149 -18.86 -5.63 -13.78
N GLY A 150 -19.20 -4.43 -13.33
CA GLY A 150 -19.28 -4.12 -11.89
C GLY A 150 -17.89 -3.88 -11.28
N ARG A 151 -17.80 -4.01 -9.94
CA ARG A 151 -16.61 -3.64 -9.17
C ARG A 151 -15.79 -4.81 -8.65
N ASP A 152 -16.24 -6.04 -8.87
CA ASP A 152 -15.52 -7.25 -8.44
C ASP A 152 -14.46 -7.66 -9.46
N CYS A 153 -13.43 -6.85 -9.57
CA CYS A 153 -12.33 -7.05 -10.51
C CYS A 153 -11.55 -8.34 -10.20
N ALA A 154 -11.50 -8.74 -8.93
CA ALA A 154 -10.79 -9.92 -8.48
C ALA A 154 -11.42 -11.24 -8.96
N ALA A 155 -12.68 -11.20 -9.39
CA ALA A 155 -13.34 -12.37 -10.02
C ALA A 155 -12.65 -12.78 -11.32
N CYS A 156 -11.98 -11.85 -12.02
CA CYS A 156 -11.36 -12.08 -13.33
C CYS A 156 -9.87 -11.73 -13.37
N HIS A 157 -9.41 -10.84 -12.52
CA HIS A 157 -8.03 -10.34 -12.52
C HIS A 157 -7.29 -10.70 -11.24
N VAL A 158 -5.97 -10.83 -11.36
CA VAL A 158 -5.08 -11.12 -10.24
C VAL A 158 -4.05 -9.99 -10.05
N GLU A 159 -3.65 -9.76 -8.81
CA GLU A 159 -2.73 -8.67 -8.43
C GLU A 159 -1.28 -8.91 -8.88
N THR A 160 -0.93 -10.14 -9.28
CA THR A 160 0.40 -10.49 -9.79
C THR A 160 0.64 -9.94 -11.18
N GLY A 161 -0.43 -9.84 -11.99
CA GLY A 161 -0.38 -9.25 -13.32
C GLY A 161 -1.75 -9.07 -13.92
N TRP A 162 -2.10 -7.85 -14.30
CA TRP A 162 -3.43 -7.51 -14.83
C TRP A 162 -3.81 -8.29 -16.09
N LYS A 163 -2.83 -8.67 -16.90
CA LYS A 163 -3.03 -9.47 -18.10
C LYS A 163 -3.05 -10.98 -17.83
N GLU A 164 -2.61 -11.38 -16.65
CA GLU A 164 -2.74 -12.76 -16.23
C GLU A 164 -4.22 -13.02 -16.00
N LYS A 165 -4.76 -13.98 -16.73
CA LYS A 165 -6.18 -14.33 -16.64
C LYS A 165 -6.47 -14.83 -15.24
N GLY A 166 -7.31 -14.11 -14.52
CA GLY A 166 -7.97 -14.63 -13.34
C GLY A 166 -8.72 -15.91 -13.72
N LYS A 167 -8.90 -16.80 -12.78
CA LYS A 167 -9.66 -18.03 -12.99
C LYS A 167 -11.16 -17.70 -12.93
N PHE A 168 -11.69 -17.07 -13.99
CA PHE A 168 -13.13 -16.99 -14.11
C PHE A 168 -13.68 -18.39 -14.36
N ASP A 169 -14.57 -18.83 -13.49
CA ASP A 169 -15.12 -20.16 -13.50
C ASP A 169 -16.53 -20.14 -14.13
N HIS A 170 -16.62 -20.56 -15.39
CA HIS A 170 -17.89 -20.67 -16.10
C HIS A 170 -18.79 -21.76 -15.53
N GLU A 171 -18.26 -22.75 -14.79
CA GLU A 171 -19.07 -23.77 -14.11
C GLU A 171 -20.07 -23.15 -13.12
N LYS A 172 -19.76 -21.95 -12.62
CA LYS A 172 -20.62 -21.17 -11.70
C LYS A 172 -21.56 -20.21 -12.40
N THR A 173 -21.62 -20.25 -13.73
CA THR A 173 -22.47 -19.38 -14.53
C THR A 173 -23.66 -20.14 -15.11
N GLN A 174 -24.56 -19.39 -15.78
CA GLN A 174 -25.69 -20.00 -16.51
C GLN A 174 -25.25 -20.69 -17.80
N PHE A 175 -23.95 -20.64 -18.17
CA PHE A 175 -23.41 -21.28 -19.36
C PHE A 175 -22.07 -21.95 -19.02
N PRO A 176 -22.09 -23.15 -18.42
CA PRO A 176 -20.91 -23.96 -18.23
C PRO A 176 -20.24 -24.30 -19.57
N LEU A 177 -18.92 -24.20 -19.64
CA LEU A 177 -18.16 -24.55 -20.83
C LEU A 177 -17.96 -26.06 -20.91
N LEU A 178 -18.77 -26.76 -21.73
CA LEU A 178 -18.69 -28.19 -21.90
C LEU A 178 -18.08 -28.56 -23.27
N GLY A 179 -17.55 -29.76 -23.40
CA GLY A 179 -16.98 -30.26 -24.63
C GLY A 179 -15.94 -29.32 -25.24
N LYS A 180 -16.12 -28.98 -26.52
CA LYS A 180 -15.21 -28.08 -27.26
C LYS A 180 -15.23 -26.64 -26.80
N HIS A 181 -16.26 -26.19 -26.10
CA HIS A 181 -16.30 -24.85 -25.54
C HIS A 181 -15.26 -24.62 -24.44
N ARG A 182 -14.72 -25.69 -23.79
CA ARG A 182 -13.65 -25.58 -22.79
C ARG A 182 -12.38 -24.95 -23.35
N ASP A 183 -12.12 -25.16 -24.63
CA ASP A 183 -10.91 -24.66 -25.31
C ASP A 183 -11.12 -23.28 -25.93
N ALA A 184 -12.36 -22.75 -25.91
CA ALA A 184 -12.71 -21.47 -26.50
C ALA A 184 -12.02 -20.29 -25.77
N LYS A 185 -11.59 -19.29 -26.52
CA LYS A 185 -11.04 -18.05 -25.94
C LYS A 185 -12.19 -17.13 -25.54
N CYS A 186 -11.98 -16.30 -24.53
CA CYS A 186 -12.99 -15.33 -24.07
C CYS A 186 -13.61 -14.54 -25.23
N GLY A 187 -12.77 -14.03 -26.16
CA GLY A 187 -13.21 -13.25 -27.33
C GLY A 187 -13.95 -14.04 -28.41
N ASP A 188 -13.96 -15.36 -28.35
CA ASP A 188 -14.74 -16.17 -29.32
C ASP A 188 -16.25 -16.03 -29.05
N CYS A 189 -16.62 -15.87 -27.76
CA CYS A 189 -17.99 -15.72 -27.31
C CYS A 189 -18.32 -14.26 -26.95
N HIS A 190 -17.43 -13.59 -26.22
CA HIS A 190 -17.64 -12.23 -25.74
C HIS A 190 -17.11 -11.20 -26.74
N LYS A 191 -17.99 -10.64 -27.57
CA LYS A 191 -17.65 -9.68 -28.64
C LYS A 191 -17.60 -8.23 -28.16
N SER A 192 -18.17 -7.94 -27.00
CA SER A 192 -18.15 -6.61 -26.37
C SER A 192 -17.42 -6.63 -25.02
N THR A 193 -17.18 -5.47 -24.43
CA THR A 193 -16.68 -5.33 -23.06
C THR A 193 -17.73 -5.70 -22.01
N ASN A 194 -19.00 -5.84 -22.40
CA ASN A 194 -20.07 -6.34 -21.55
C ASN A 194 -20.22 -7.86 -21.70
N TYR A 195 -19.48 -8.61 -20.88
CA TYR A 195 -19.50 -10.08 -20.93
C TYR A 195 -20.87 -10.73 -20.62
N LYS A 196 -21.81 -9.95 -20.05
CA LYS A 196 -23.18 -10.45 -19.75
C LYS A 196 -24.07 -10.52 -20.99
N GLU A 197 -23.68 -9.88 -22.10
CA GLU A 197 -24.44 -9.82 -23.33
C GLU A 197 -24.22 -11.03 -24.26
N ALA A 198 -23.28 -11.93 -23.93
CA ALA A 198 -23.07 -13.12 -24.74
C ALA A 198 -24.34 -13.98 -24.79
N PRO A 199 -24.73 -14.48 -25.98
CA PRO A 199 -25.82 -15.44 -26.09
C PRO A 199 -25.59 -16.67 -25.21
N LYS A 200 -26.66 -17.27 -24.68
CA LYS A 200 -26.61 -18.42 -23.79
C LYS A 200 -27.21 -19.68 -24.39
N ASP A 201 -27.63 -19.59 -25.63
CA ASP A 201 -28.23 -20.69 -26.39
C ASP A 201 -27.40 -21.03 -27.64
N CYS A 202 -27.58 -22.24 -28.14
CA CYS A 202 -26.79 -22.74 -29.25
C CYS A 202 -27.00 -21.89 -30.52
N TYR A 203 -28.22 -21.53 -30.82
CA TYR A 203 -28.59 -20.82 -32.04
C TYR A 203 -28.05 -19.38 -32.04
N GLY A 204 -27.96 -18.73 -30.89
CA GLY A 204 -27.44 -17.38 -30.76
C GLY A 204 -25.98 -17.24 -31.22
N CYS A 205 -25.21 -18.35 -31.12
CA CYS A 205 -23.81 -18.39 -31.57
C CYS A 205 -23.67 -19.12 -32.90
N HIS A 206 -24.38 -20.27 -33.10
CA HIS A 206 -24.21 -21.19 -34.21
C HIS A 206 -25.24 -21.04 -35.32
N LYS A 207 -25.94 -19.90 -35.40
CA LYS A 207 -26.93 -19.64 -36.43
C LYS A 207 -26.42 -19.88 -37.86
N LYS A 208 -25.15 -19.56 -38.12
CA LYS A 208 -24.53 -19.75 -39.45
C LYS A 208 -24.18 -21.20 -39.75
N ASP A 209 -24.07 -22.02 -38.70
CA ASP A 209 -23.73 -23.44 -38.84
C ASP A 209 -24.98 -24.33 -38.97
N ASP A 210 -26.18 -23.75 -38.76
CA ASP A 210 -27.44 -24.45 -38.84
C ASP A 210 -27.77 -24.86 -40.30
N LYS A 211 -27.60 -26.14 -40.58
CA LYS A 211 -27.90 -26.74 -41.88
C LYS A 211 -29.40 -27.00 -42.11
N HIS A 212 -30.19 -26.88 -41.03
CA HIS A 212 -31.64 -27.13 -41.09
C HIS A 212 -32.44 -25.84 -41.37
N GLU A 213 -31.77 -24.71 -41.52
CA GLU A 213 -32.40 -23.41 -41.78
C GLU A 213 -33.56 -23.09 -40.80
N ALA A 214 -33.36 -23.42 -39.54
CA ALA A 214 -34.31 -23.28 -38.44
C ALA A 214 -35.61 -24.12 -38.57
N THR A 215 -35.70 -25.00 -39.53
CA THR A 215 -36.92 -25.83 -39.75
C THR A 215 -37.18 -26.82 -38.60
N LEU A 216 -36.16 -27.21 -37.88
CA LEU A 216 -36.24 -28.13 -36.72
C LEU A 216 -36.27 -27.38 -35.35
N GLY A 217 -36.42 -26.07 -35.37
CA GLY A 217 -36.42 -25.25 -34.18
C GLY A 217 -35.01 -24.95 -33.64
N SER A 218 -34.94 -24.27 -32.49
CA SER A 218 -33.68 -23.76 -31.90
C SER A 218 -33.15 -24.62 -30.74
N LYS A 219 -33.83 -25.70 -30.35
CA LYS A 219 -33.41 -26.59 -29.27
C LYS A 219 -32.46 -27.69 -29.78
N CYS A 220 -31.30 -27.25 -30.21
CA CYS A 220 -30.29 -28.11 -30.83
C CYS A 220 -29.85 -29.28 -29.94
N GLN A 221 -29.86 -29.09 -28.62
CA GLN A 221 -29.49 -30.09 -27.61
C GLN A 221 -30.47 -31.29 -27.58
N ASP A 222 -31.67 -31.21 -28.18
CA ASP A 222 -32.61 -32.32 -28.21
C ASP A 222 -32.13 -33.41 -29.19
N CYS A 223 -31.24 -33.07 -30.12
CA CYS A 223 -30.71 -33.99 -31.14
C CYS A 223 -29.16 -34.03 -31.16
N HIS A 224 -28.50 -32.97 -30.72
CA HIS A 224 -27.05 -32.86 -30.72
C HIS A 224 -26.49 -32.90 -29.30
N VAL A 225 -25.54 -33.83 -29.04
CA VAL A 225 -24.91 -34.04 -27.71
C VAL A 225 -23.47 -33.56 -27.75
#